data_23a629241146ecdbf8b5984873fda1c2
#
_entry.id   23a629241146ecdbf8b5984873fda1c2
#
_cell.length_a   1.000
_cell.length_b   1.000
_cell.length_c   1.000
_cell.angle_alpha   90.00
_cell.angle_beta   90.00
_cell.angle_gamma   90.00
#
_symmetry.space_group_name_H-M   'P 1'
#
loop_
_entity.id
_entity.type
_entity.pdbx_description
1 polymer ?
#
loop_
_entity_poly.entity_id
_entity_poly.type
_entity_poly.pdbx_seq_one_letter_code
_entity_poly.pdbx_strand_id
1 'polypeptide(L)' 'MTNKEKEFLNDIDEKVYHCVQRGIDNVQIAEWLDDVIINLSKDSSSELFNILYRIQDSLLFGNEF' A
#
# COMPACT_ATOMS: atom_id res chain seq x y z
N MET A 1 -5.34 14.75 2.10
CA MET A 1 -6.15 13.50 2.08
C MET A 1 -7.37 13.64 2.97
N THR A 2 -8.47 12.98 2.59
CA THR A 2 -9.67 12.93 3.41
C THR A 2 -9.49 11.97 4.59
N ASN A 3 -10.39 12.05 5.58
CA ASN A 3 -10.37 11.11 6.71
C ASN A 3 -10.58 9.67 6.24
N LYS A 4 -11.43 9.47 5.25
CA LYS A 4 -11.64 8.13 4.68
C LYS A 4 -10.38 7.57 4.05
N GLU A 5 -9.61 8.41 3.37
CA GLU A 5 -8.35 8.00 2.76
C GLU A 5 -7.30 7.67 3.82
N LYS A 6 -7.26 8.42 4.91
CA LYS A 6 -6.37 8.13 6.04
C LYS A 6 -6.70 6.79 6.69
N GLU A 7 -7.99 6.52 6.91
CA GLU A 7 -8.44 5.24 7.45
C GLU A 7 -8.07 4.09 6.51
N PHE A 8 -8.27 4.30 5.21
CA PHE A 8 -7.90 3.32 4.20
C PHE A 8 -6.41 3.00 4.25
N LEU A 9 -5.56 4.03 4.35
CA LEU A 9 -4.11 3.84 4.47
C LEU A 9 -3.74 3.08 5.73
N ASN A 10 -4.38 3.36 6.86
CA ASN A 10 -4.14 2.62 8.09
C ASN A 10 -4.46 1.14 7.92
N ASP A 11 -5.57 0.83 7.26
CA ASP A 11 -5.96 -0.55 6.97
C ASP A 11 -4.93 -1.24 6.07
N ILE A 12 -4.43 -0.53 5.07
CA ILE A 12 -3.40 -1.06 4.17
C ILE A 12 -2.12 -1.34 4.96
N ASP A 13 -1.67 -0.40 5.78
CA ASP A 13 -0.48 -0.56 6.60
C ASP A 13 -0.58 -1.77 7.52
N GLU A 14 -1.73 -1.95 8.16
CA GLU A 14 -1.96 -3.10 9.03
C GLU A 14 -1.89 -4.41 8.25
N LYS A 15 -2.50 -4.46 7.08
CA LYS A 15 -2.48 -5.67 6.24
C LYS A 15 -1.07 -6.00 5.78
N VAL A 16 -0.31 -5.00 5.36
CA VAL A 16 1.08 -5.20 4.97
C VAL A 16 1.89 -5.73 6.15
N TYR A 17 1.72 -5.12 7.31
CA TYR A 17 2.41 -5.54 8.53
C TYR A 17 2.10 -7.01 8.86
N HIS A 18 0.83 -7.39 8.86
CA HIS A 18 0.44 -8.77 9.15
C HIS A 18 0.96 -9.76 8.11
N CYS A 19 0.98 -9.37 6.84
CA CYS A 19 1.53 -10.21 5.78
C CYS A 19 3.02 -10.46 5.99
N VAL A 20 3.77 -9.42 6.33
CA VAL A 20 5.20 -9.53 6.62
C VAL A 20 5.43 -10.44 7.83
N GLN A 21 4.61 -10.30 8.88
CA GLN A 21 4.72 -11.12 10.08
C GLN A 21 4.45 -12.60 9.80
N ARG A 22 3.60 -12.90 8.82
CA ARG A 22 3.29 -14.26 8.41
C ARG A 22 4.33 -14.87 7.46
N GLY A 23 5.32 -14.08 7.07
CA GLY A 23 6.36 -14.54 6.15
C GLY A 23 5.94 -14.57 4.70
N ILE A 24 4.90 -13.82 4.33
CA ILE A 24 4.47 -13.69 2.93
C ILE A 24 5.53 -12.91 2.17
N ASP A 25 5.86 -13.38 0.96
CA ASP A 25 6.86 -12.77 0.11
C ASP A 25 6.48 -11.32 -0.22
N ASN A 26 7.46 -10.43 -0.13
CA ASN A 26 7.27 -9.01 -0.44
C ASN A 26 6.75 -8.79 -1.87
N VAL A 27 7.16 -9.63 -2.83
CA VAL A 27 6.67 -9.54 -4.21
C VAL A 27 5.17 -9.80 -4.26
N GLN A 28 4.68 -10.78 -3.51
CA GLN A 28 3.24 -11.07 -3.45
C GLN A 28 2.46 -9.93 -2.82
N ILE A 29 3.00 -9.32 -1.77
CA ILE A 29 2.37 -8.16 -1.12
C ILE A 29 2.33 -6.98 -2.11
N ALA A 30 3.42 -6.76 -2.84
CA ALA A 30 3.48 -5.69 -3.84
C ALA A 30 2.48 -5.90 -4.98
N GLU A 31 2.28 -7.14 -5.41
CA GLU A 31 1.27 -7.46 -6.43
C GLU A 31 -0.14 -7.16 -5.93
N TRP A 32 -0.42 -7.51 -4.68
CA TRP A 32 -1.70 -7.17 -4.06
C TRP A 32 -1.91 -5.65 -4.00
N LEU A 33 -0.86 -4.91 -3.63
CA LEU A 33 -0.92 -3.44 -3.62
C LEU A 33 -1.17 -2.87 -5.01
N ASP A 34 -0.61 -3.49 -6.05
CA ASP A 34 -0.83 -3.07 -7.43
C ASP A 34 -2.32 -3.19 -7.77
N ASP A 35 -2.96 -4.29 -7.40
CA ASP A 35 -4.40 -4.47 -7.57
C ASP A 35 -5.20 -3.42 -6.82
N VAL A 36 -4.79 -3.10 -5.60
CA VAL A 36 -5.44 -2.04 -4.81
C VAL A 36 -5.35 -0.70 -5.54
N ILE A 37 -4.18 -0.36 -6.06
CA ILE A 37 -3.96 0.90 -6.78
C ILE A 37 -4.82 0.96 -8.05
N ILE A 38 -4.88 -0.13 -8.81
CA ILE A 38 -5.66 -0.21 -10.04
C ILE A 38 -7.16 0.00 -9.76
N ASN A 39 -7.63 -0.50 -8.62
CA ASN A 39 -9.05 -0.43 -8.27
C ASN A 39 -9.43 0.85 -7.53
N LEU A 40 -8.47 1.73 -7.23
CA LEU A 40 -8.77 3.00 -6.61
C LEU A 40 -9.58 3.90 -7.54
N SER A 41 -10.47 4.70 -6.93
CA SER A 41 -11.24 5.69 -7.65
C SER A 41 -10.30 6.74 -8.26
N LYS A 42 -10.63 7.20 -9.47
CA LYS A 42 -9.89 8.29 -10.12
C LYS A 42 -9.97 9.61 -9.34
N ASP A 43 -10.98 9.72 -8.47
CA ASP A 43 -11.16 10.91 -7.64
C ASP A 43 -10.29 10.88 -6.38
N SER A 44 -9.54 9.80 -6.16
CA SER A 44 -8.62 9.70 -5.02
C SER A 44 -7.50 10.73 -5.13
N SER A 45 -7.02 11.21 -3.98
CA SER A 45 -5.97 12.23 -3.97
C SER A 45 -4.65 11.68 -4.49
N SER A 46 -3.85 12.55 -5.09
CA SER A 46 -2.50 12.20 -5.55
C SER A 46 -1.61 11.73 -4.40
N GLU A 47 -1.80 12.29 -3.21
CA GLU A 47 -1.05 11.89 -2.02
C GLU A 47 -1.28 10.41 -1.70
N LEU A 48 -2.52 9.93 -1.80
CA LEU A 48 -2.84 8.55 -1.55
C LEU A 48 -2.10 7.63 -2.50
N PHE A 49 -2.15 7.92 -3.81
CA PHE A 49 -1.43 7.16 -4.81
C PHE A 49 0.08 7.15 -4.54
N ASN A 50 0.65 8.31 -4.22
CA ASN A 50 2.08 8.44 -3.96
C ASN A 50 2.52 7.60 -2.76
N ILE A 51 1.73 7.59 -1.70
CA ILE A 51 2.03 6.80 -0.51
C ILE A 51 1.96 5.31 -0.82
N LEU A 52 0.95 4.87 -1.55
CA LEU A 52 0.81 3.46 -1.94
C LEU A 52 1.97 3.01 -2.83
N TYR A 53 2.37 3.82 -3.80
CA TYR A 53 3.53 3.53 -4.64
C TYR A 53 4.81 3.45 -3.81
N ARG A 54 4.96 4.31 -2.82
CA ARG A 54 6.13 4.30 -1.94
C ARG A 54 6.19 3.00 -1.12
N ILE A 55 5.06 2.55 -0.60
CA ILE A 55 4.98 1.28 0.13
C ILE A 55 5.37 0.13 -0.80
N GLN A 56 4.85 0.13 -2.02
CA GLN A 56 5.15 -0.89 -3.02
C GLN A 56 6.65 -0.91 -3.35
N ASP A 57 7.24 0.25 -3.58
CA ASP A 57 8.66 0.37 -3.88
C ASP A 57 9.52 -0.14 -2.72
N SER A 58 9.14 0.19 -1.49
CA SER A 58 9.83 -0.29 -0.31
C SER A 58 9.84 -1.82 -0.23
N LEU A 59 8.70 -2.45 -0.55
CA LEU A 59 8.60 -3.92 -0.56
C LEU A 59 9.45 -4.56 -1.65
N LEU A 60 9.50 -3.93 -2.83
CA LEU A 60 10.21 -4.50 -3.97
C LEU A 60 11.71 -4.25 -3.92
N PHE A 61 12.13 -3.09 -3.42
CA PHE A 61 13.53 -2.67 -3.48
C PHE A 61 14.20 -2.59 -2.12
N GLY A 62 13.46 -2.90 -1.04
CA GLY A 62 14.02 -2.87 0.31
C GLY A 62 14.31 -1.48 0.85
N ASN A 63 13.78 -0.44 0.23
CA ASN A 63 13.95 0.93 0.71
C ASN A 63 13.09 1.16 1.95
N GLU A 64 13.61 1.97 2.88
CA GLU A 64 12.86 2.37 4.06
C GLU A 64 11.92 3.54 3.72
N PHE A 65 10.82 3.61 4.46
CA PHE A 65 9.85 4.70 4.33
C PHE A 65 10.40 6.01 4.86
#